data_8af218095955f4d8202ec3da9ddf2b95
#
_entry.id   8af218095955f4d8202ec3da9ddf2b95
#
_cell.length_a   1.000
_cell.length_b   1.000
_cell.length_c   1.000
_cell.angle_alpha   90.00
_cell.angle_beta   90.00
_cell.angle_gamma   90.00
#
_symmetry.space_group_name_H-M   'P 1'
#
loop_
_entity.id
_entity.type
_entity.pdbx_description
1 polymer ?
#
loop_
_entity_poly.entity_id
_entity_poly.type
_entity_poly.pdbx_seq_one_letter_code
_entity_poly.pdbx_strand_id
1 'polypeptide(L)'
;SRRVNTPIDKSGKLIPPRKLHNTQWGFICPAETPEGPPVGVVKNLSYLAHVTIRFNSSNILDIVKQFIIPIDDLKPNELYKQVKVLINGNWIGITKKPQELFNFMKLKKRQAIINIYTSIIFDVNKLEIKICNEGGRIMRPVLNIEDGKLILNKAIVNRLKTNEIRWDDLFADHISDKTPLQYIDADEQNYAMIAMDRNKLNKYNTHCEIHPSTIFGLLASCIPFPDHNQSPRNTYQCAMGKQAMGTY
;
A
#
# COMPACT_ATOMS: atom_id res chain seq x y z
N SER A 1 -5.80 -9.48 -17.18
CA SER A 1 -5.92 -8.07 -16.81
C SER A 1 -5.04 -7.65 -15.62
N ARG A 2 -4.52 -8.60 -14.84
CA ARG A 2 -3.63 -8.32 -13.68
C ARG A 2 -2.14 -8.29 -14.03
N ARG A 3 -1.82 -8.31 -15.32
CA ARG A 3 -0.45 -8.29 -15.82
C ARG A 3 0.10 -6.87 -15.87
N VAL A 4 1.32 -6.67 -15.36
CA VAL A 4 2.06 -5.41 -15.36
C VAL A 4 3.24 -5.56 -16.33
N ASN A 5 3.29 -4.71 -17.34
CA ASN A 5 4.41 -4.66 -18.27
C ASN A 5 5.29 -3.45 -17.93
N THR A 6 6.57 -3.69 -17.76
CA THR A 6 7.55 -2.62 -17.62
C THR A 6 7.92 -2.09 -19.03
N PRO A 7 8.01 -0.76 -19.22
CA PRO A 7 8.35 -0.17 -20.52
C PRO A 7 9.85 -0.27 -20.82
N ILE A 8 10.36 -1.50 -20.82
CA ILE A 8 11.76 -1.84 -21.09
C ILE A 8 11.79 -2.89 -22.19
N ASP A 9 12.83 -2.83 -23.04
CA ASP A 9 13.05 -3.87 -24.04
C ASP A 9 13.21 -5.24 -23.36
N LYS A 10 12.33 -6.17 -23.76
CA LYS A 10 12.30 -7.53 -23.22
C LYS A 10 13.50 -8.36 -23.64
N SER A 11 14.13 -8.04 -24.77
CA SER A 11 15.33 -8.67 -25.28
C SER A 11 16.60 -8.17 -24.60
N GLY A 12 16.53 -7.00 -23.97
CA GLY A 12 17.64 -6.38 -23.26
C GLY A 12 18.15 -7.21 -22.08
N LYS A 13 19.47 -7.21 -21.87
CA LYS A 13 20.15 -7.97 -20.80
C LYS A 13 20.22 -7.19 -19.46
N LEU A 14 19.34 -6.21 -19.24
CA LEU A 14 19.31 -5.45 -17.98
C LEU A 14 18.90 -6.35 -16.82
N ILE A 15 19.79 -6.53 -15.85
CA ILE A 15 19.59 -7.39 -14.69
C ILE A 15 18.73 -6.72 -13.60
N PRO A 16 18.92 -5.43 -13.21
CA PRO A 16 18.25 -4.83 -12.07
C PRO A 16 16.72 -4.91 -12.10
N PRO A 17 16.01 -4.59 -13.20
CA PRO A 17 14.55 -4.65 -13.21
C PRO A 17 13.98 -6.08 -13.18
N ARG A 18 14.81 -7.10 -13.41
CA ARG A 18 14.44 -8.51 -13.44
C ARG A 18 14.52 -9.16 -12.05
N LYS A 19 15.29 -8.58 -11.14
CA LYS A 19 15.46 -9.10 -9.78
C LYS A 19 14.19 -8.88 -8.95
N LEU A 20 13.91 -9.84 -8.08
CA LEU A 20 12.92 -9.66 -7.03
C LEU A 20 13.44 -8.65 -6.00
N HIS A 21 12.64 -7.64 -5.68
CA HIS A 21 12.97 -6.59 -4.72
C HIS A 21 12.00 -6.62 -3.54
N ASN A 22 12.47 -6.28 -2.35
CA ASN A 22 11.66 -6.30 -1.12
C ASN A 22 10.42 -5.39 -1.19
N THR A 23 10.49 -4.27 -1.91
CA THR A 23 9.36 -3.34 -2.09
C THR A 23 8.20 -3.93 -2.89
N GLN A 24 8.38 -5.09 -3.54
CA GLN A 24 7.32 -5.80 -4.26
C GLN A 24 6.42 -6.62 -3.32
N TRP A 25 6.79 -6.76 -2.05
CA TRP A 25 6.03 -7.54 -1.08
C TRP A 25 4.57 -7.10 -0.99
N GLY A 26 3.67 -8.03 -1.28
CA GLY A 26 2.22 -7.81 -1.23
C GLY A 26 1.62 -7.03 -2.41
N PHE A 27 2.44 -6.47 -3.31
CA PHE A 27 2.00 -5.73 -4.49
C PHE A 27 2.12 -6.54 -5.77
N ILE A 28 3.24 -7.24 -5.94
CA ILE A 28 3.57 -8.01 -7.13
C ILE A 28 3.87 -9.46 -6.73
N CYS A 29 3.30 -10.41 -7.46
CA CYS A 29 3.52 -11.83 -7.22
C CYS A 29 5.01 -12.19 -7.41
N PRO A 30 5.65 -12.86 -6.43
CA PRO A 30 7.06 -13.22 -6.54
C PRO A 30 7.31 -14.40 -7.48
N ALA A 31 6.28 -15.21 -7.79
CA ALA A 31 6.43 -16.44 -8.55
C ALA A 31 5.92 -16.32 -9.99
N GLU A 32 4.89 -15.52 -10.23
CA GLU A 32 4.22 -15.44 -11.54
C GLU A 32 4.97 -14.50 -12.48
N THR A 33 5.88 -15.05 -13.28
CA THR A 33 6.60 -14.34 -14.34
C THR A 33 6.80 -15.29 -15.54
N PRO A 34 6.79 -14.81 -16.80
CA PRO A 34 7.07 -15.67 -17.95
C PRO A 34 8.52 -16.15 -17.94
N GLU A 35 8.77 -17.23 -18.65
CA GLU A 35 10.11 -17.74 -18.91
C GLU A 35 10.76 -17.09 -20.13
N GLY A 36 12.08 -17.19 -20.23
CA GLY A 36 12.87 -16.68 -21.34
C GLY A 36 13.17 -15.17 -21.28
N PRO A 37 13.26 -14.48 -22.42
CA PRO A 37 13.68 -13.07 -22.47
C PRO A 37 12.86 -12.10 -21.60
N PRO A 38 11.54 -12.26 -21.44
CA PRO A 38 10.72 -11.36 -20.62
C PRO A 38 10.71 -11.69 -19.11
N VAL A 39 11.55 -12.63 -18.65
CA VAL A 39 11.59 -13.03 -17.23
C VAL A 39 11.87 -11.83 -16.32
N GLY A 40 11.05 -11.64 -15.28
CA GLY A 40 11.18 -10.56 -14.31
C GLY A 40 10.81 -9.16 -14.85
N VAL A 41 10.67 -8.96 -16.15
CA VAL A 41 10.20 -7.70 -16.77
C VAL A 41 8.67 -7.66 -16.79
N VAL A 42 8.06 -8.76 -17.18
CA VAL A 42 6.61 -8.94 -17.11
C VAL A 42 6.27 -9.51 -15.75
N LYS A 43 5.40 -8.83 -15.03
CA LYS A 43 5.01 -9.14 -13.64
C LYS A 43 3.50 -9.24 -13.54
N ASN A 44 3.02 -9.78 -12.44
CA ASN A 44 1.59 -9.90 -12.17
C ASN A 44 1.28 -9.37 -10.77
N LEU A 45 0.12 -8.73 -10.60
CA LEU A 45 -0.31 -8.20 -9.31
C LEU A 45 -0.58 -9.33 -8.32
N SER A 46 -0.27 -9.09 -7.05
CA SER A 46 -0.66 -9.96 -5.94
C SER A 46 -2.17 -10.01 -5.77
N TYR A 47 -2.67 -11.00 -5.04
CA TYR A 47 -4.10 -11.31 -4.96
C TYR A 47 -4.96 -10.12 -4.51
N LEU A 48 -4.58 -9.44 -3.42
CA LEU A 48 -5.32 -8.30 -2.87
C LEU A 48 -4.87 -6.93 -3.43
N ALA A 49 -3.82 -6.90 -4.25
CA ALA A 49 -3.34 -5.66 -4.84
C ALA A 49 -4.26 -5.17 -5.95
N HIS A 50 -4.46 -3.87 -6.01
CA HIS A 50 -5.22 -3.21 -7.09
C HIS A 50 -4.61 -1.85 -7.42
N VAL A 51 -4.96 -1.33 -8.60
CA VAL A 51 -4.47 -0.04 -9.09
C VAL A 51 -5.52 1.03 -8.81
N THR A 52 -5.08 2.14 -8.25
CA THR A 52 -5.97 3.27 -7.94
C THR A 52 -6.36 4.05 -9.18
N ILE A 53 -7.54 4.65 -9.15
CA ILE A 53 -8.00 5.66 -10.09
C ILE A 53 -7.75 7.06 -9.50
N ARG A 54 -7.71 8.07 -10.36
CA ARG A 54 -7.50 9.45 -9.94
C ARG A 54 -8.73 10.01 -9.23
N PHE A 55 -8.48 10.70 -8.12
CA PHE A 55 -9.49 11.45 -7.37
C PHE A 55 -9.15 12.94 -7.30
N ASN A 56 -10.16 13.78 -7.05
CA ASN A 56 -9.96 15.20 -6.89
C ASN A 56 -9.16 15.50 -5.60
N SER A 57 -8.17 16.38 -5.68
CA SER A 57 -7.31 16.79 -4.57
C SER A 57 -7.71 18.12 -3.91
N SER A 58 -8.75 18.82 -4.40
CA SER A 58 -9.18 20.11 -3.85
C SER A 58 -9.49 20.04 -2.36
N ASN A 59 -10.24 19.02 -1.94
CA ASN A 59 -10.58 18.81 -0.53
C ASN A 59 -9.35 18.63 0.36
N ILE A 60 -8.31 17.94 -0.16
CA ILE A 60 -7.05 17.74 0.57
C ILE A 60 -6.33 19.09 0.74
N LEU A 61 -6.28 19.89 -0.31
CA LEU A 61 -5.67 21.23 -0.26
C LEU A 61 -6.34 22.10 0.80
N ASP A 62 -7.67 22.15 0.83
CA ASP A 62 -8.42 22.98 1.78
C ASP A 62 -8.22 22.54 3.24
N ILE A 63 -8.13 21.24 3.48
CA ILE A 63 -7.85 20.67 4.80
C ILE A 63 -6.41 21.01 5.23
N VAL A 64 -5.45 20.88 4.34
CA VAL A 64 -4.03 21.09 4.64
C VAL A 64 -3.69 22.56 4.84
N LYS A 65 -4.36 23.50 4.15
CA LYS A 65 -4.15 24.95 4.28
C LYS A 65 -4.19 25.46 5.73
N GLN A 66 -4.95 24.81 6.60
CA GLN A 66 -5.06 25.20 8.01
C GLN A 66 -3.77 24.95 8.82
N PHE A 67 -2.89 24.08 8.34
CA PHE A 67 -1.67 23.63 9.03
C PHE A 67 -0.38 24.11 8.38
N ILE A 68 -0.47 24.76 7.22
CA ILE A 68 0.70 25.14 6.43
C ILE A 68 0.82 26.66 6.31
N ILE A 69 2.04 27.09 6.11
CA ILE A 69 2.37 28.41 5.61
C ILE A 69 2.63 28.25 4.11
N PRO A 70 1.87 28.90 3.23
CA PRO A 70 2.04 28.79 1.79
C PRO A 70 3.44 29.23 1.34
N ILE A 71 3.88 28.70 0.21
CA ILE A 71 5.21 29.00 -0.35
C ILE A 71 5.38 30.49 -0.64
N ASP A 72 4.32 31.16 -1.11
CA ASP A 72 4.34 32.55 -1.52
C ASP A 72 4.58 33.52 -0.35
N ASP A 73 4.23 33.12 0.87
CA ASP A 73 4.39 33.90 2.08
C ASP A 73 5.70 33.65 2.84
N LEU A 74 6.54 32.73 2.31
CA LEU A 74 7.74 32.27 3.02
C LEU A 74 8.96 33.17 2.80
N LYS A 75 9.65 33.48 3.89
CA LYS A 75 10.98 34.08 3.83
C LYS A 75 12.06 32.97 3.76
N PRO A 76 13.19 33.20 3.04
CA PRO A 76 14.26 32.20 2.91
C PRO A 76 14.78 31.64 4.24
N ASN A 77 14.85 32.48 5.28
CA ASN A 77 15.32 32.10 6.62
C ASN A 77 14.36 31.14 7.35
N GLU A 78 13.07 31.13 6.99
CA GLU A 78 12.05 30.26 7.62
C GLU A 78 12.07 28.84 7.07
N LEU A 79 12.71 28.62 5.92
CA LEU A 79 12.84 27.30 5.31
C LEU A 79 13.76 26.36 6.09
N TYR A 80 14.68 26.90 6.87
CA TYR A 80 15.67 26.10 7.56
C TYR A 80 15.03 25.26 8.69
N LYS A 81 15.23 23.95 8.64
CA LYS A 81 14.70 22.96 9.61
C LYS A 81 13.17 22.83 9.68
N GLN A 82 12.44 23.40 8.75
CA GLN A 82 10.99 23.21 8.69
C GLN A 82 10.62 22.00 7.81
N VAL A 83 9.46 21.40 8.10
CA VAL A 83 8.98 20.25 7.36
C VAL A 83 8.19 20.74 6.14
N LYS A 84 8.60 20.31 4.97
CA LYS A 84 7.93 20.57 3.70
C LYS A 84 6.66 19.74 3.57
N VAL A 85 5.62 20.30 2.99
CA VAL A 85 4.37 19.59 2.68
C VAL A 85 4.22 19.53 1.18
N LEU A 86 4.17 18.28 0.67
CA LEU A 86 3.99 17.99 -0.75
C LEU A 86 2.64 17.31 -0.97
N ILE A 87 1.90 17.77 -1.96
CA ILE A 87 0.65 17.14 -2.42
C ILE A 87 0.84 16.75 -3.88
N ASN A 88 0.74 15.45 -4.17
CA ASN A 88 0.94 14.88 -5.51
C ASN A 88 2.27 15.32 -6.16
N GLY A 89 3.34 15.41 -5.36
CA GLY A 89 4.65 15.85 -5.81
C GLY A 89 4.85 17.37 -5.87
N ASN A 90 3.80 18.17 -5.75
CA ASN A 90 3.89 19.62 -5.70
C ASN A 90 4.16 20.10 -4.28
N TRP A 91 5.16 20.93 -4.10
CA TRP A 91 5.45 21.57 -2.83
C TRP A 91 4.50 22.74 -2.58
N ILE A 92 3.62 22.61 -1.59
CA ILE A 92 2.56 23.59 -1.28
C ILE A 92 3.01 24.61 -0.23
N GLY A 93 3.81 24.17 0.74
CA GLY A 93 4.26 25.04 1.82
C GLY A 93 5.06 24.28 2.88
N ILE A 94 5.20 24.90 4.05
CA ILE A 94 5.86 24.30 5.20
C ILE A 94 4.92 24.20 6.40
N THR A 95 5.19 23.29 7.30
CA THR A 95 4.46 23.17 8.57
C THR A 95 5.40 23.26 9.76
N LYS A 96 4.94 23.97 10.81
CA LYS A 96 5.64 24.03 12.11
C LYS A 96 5.23 22.88 13.03
N LYS A 97 4.11 22.20 12.72
CA LYS A 97 3.54 21.13 13.55
C LYS A 97 3.31 19.85 12.73
N PRO A 98 4.38 19.19 12.28
CA PRO A 98 4.28 18.08 11.33
C PRO A 98 3.53 16.89 11.91
N GLN A 99 3.70 16.57 13.19
CA GLN A 99 3.06 15.42 13.82
C GLN A 99 1.54 15.64 13.97
N GLU A 100 1.10 16.86 14.29
CA GLU A 100 -0.33 17.20 14.36
C GLU A 100 -0.98 17.06 12.99
N LEU A 101 -0.37 17.61 11.94
CA LEU A 101 -0.84 17.48 10.56
C LEU A 101 -0.93 16.01 10.14
N PHE A 102 0.12 15.23 10.38
CA PHE A 102 0.17 13.82 10.01
C PHE A 102 -0.95 13.01 10.68
N ASN A 103 -1.11 13.17 11.98
CA ASN A 103 -2.15 12.48 12.74
C ASN A 103 -3.55 12.92 12.30
N PHE A 104 -3.74 14.21 12.08
CA PHE A 104 -5.01 14.76 11.61
C PHE A 104 -5.40 14.21 10.23
N MET A 105 -4.45 14.16 9.29
CA MET A 105 -4.70 13.60 7.96
C MET A 105 -5.03 12.10 8.02
N LYS A 106 -4.34 11.33 8.86
CA LYS A 106 -4.68 9.91 9.09
C LYS A 106 -6.08 9.72 9.65
N LEU A 107 -6.46 10.54 10.62
CA LEU A 107 -7.81 10.55 11.18
C LEU A 107 -8.86 10.83 10.10
N LYS A 108 -8.64 11.86 9.27
CA LYS A 108 -9.55 12.19 8.16
C LYS A 108 -9.65 11.09 7.09
N LYS A 109 -8.57 10.35 6.85
CA LYS A 109 -8.57 9.15 5.99
C LYS A 109 -9.43 8.04 6.61
N ARG A 110 -9.28 7.76 7.90
CA ARG A 110 -10.09 6.75 8.63
C ARG A 110 -11.57 7.10 8.68
N GLN A 111 -11.91 8.37 8.79
CA GLN A 111 -13.28 8.88 8.73
C GLN A 111 -13.87 8.92 7.32
N ALA A 112 -13.12 8.53 6.29
CA ALA A 112 -13.47 8.64 4.87
C ALA A 112 -13.84 10.06 4.40
N ILE A 113 -13.46 11.10 5.13
CA ILE A 113 -13.56 12.50 4.69
C ILE A 113 -12.58 12.74 3.54
N ILE A 114 -11.42 12.13 3.61
CA ILE A 114 -10.45 12.02 2.54
C ILE A 114 -10.55 10.61 1.96
N ASN A 115 -10.32 10.48 0.67
CA ASN A 115 -10.37 9.18 0.01
C ASN A 115 -9.47 8.15 0.71
N ILE A 116 -10.00 6.96 0.94
CA ILE A 116 -9.31 5.86 1.63
C ILE A 116 -8.03 5.39 0.92
N TYR A 117 -7.90 5.68 -0.37
CA TYR A 117 -6.71 5.39 -1.18
C TYR A 117 -5.63 6.48 -1.13
N THR A 118 -5.82 7.52 -0.33
CA THR A 118 -4.81 8.56 -0.15
C THR A 118 -3.64 8.02 0.66
N SER A 119 -2.42 8.17 0.16
CA SER A 119 -1.19 7.90 0.91
C SER A 119 -0.78 9.10 1.72
N ILE A 120 -0.38 8.89 2.96
CA ILE A 120 0.10 9.93 3.86
C ILE A 120 1.40 9.44 4.49
N ILE A 121 2.52 10.09 4.13
CA ILE A 121 3.86 9.68 4.53
C ILE A 121 4.54 10.84 5.24
N PHE A 122 5.16 10.57 6.37
CA PHE A 122 6.04 11.50 7.05
C PHE A 122 7.47 10.97 7.00
N ASP A 123 8.30 11.55 6.13
CA ASP A 123 9.73 11.26 6.04
C ASP A 123 10.50 12.18 6.97
N VAL A 124 10.87 11.68 8.14
CA VAL A 124 11.59 12.42 9.16
C VAL A 124 13.02 12.77 8.69
N ASN A 125 13.65 11.90 7.90
CA ASN A 125 15.02 12.11 7.43
C ASN A 125 15.12 13.26 6.42
N LYS A 126 14.11 13.37 5.53
CA LYS A 126 14.04 14.42 4.52
C LYS A 126 13.29 15.65 4.99
N LEU A 127 12.66 15.60 6.17
CA LEU A 127 11.75 16.62 6.68
C LEU A 127 10.63 16.94 5.68
N GLU A 128 9.93 15.90 5.23
CA GLU A 128 8.86 16.01 4.23
C GLU A 128 7.62 15.24 4.66
N ILE A 129 6.45 15.87 4.53
CA ILE A 129 5.15 15.20 4.55
C ILE A 129 4.67 15.09 3.11
N LYS A 130 4.45 13.87 2.64
CA LYS A 130 3.96 13.58 1.29
C LYS A 130 2.53 13.06 1.38
N ILE A 131 1.63 13.72 0.66
CA ILE A 131 0.24 13.32 0.52
C ILE A 131 0.01 13.03 -0.96
N CYS A 132 -0.40 11.82 -1.28
CA CYS A 132 -0.62 11.40 -2.66
C CYS A 132 -2.00 10.75 -2.81
N ASN A 133 -2.80 11.25 -3.74
CA ASN A 133 -4.10 10.69 -4.12
C ASN A 133 -4.24 10.44 -5.62
N GLU A 134 -3.13 10.50 -6.37
CA GLU A 134 -3.15 10.24 -7.80
C GLU A 134 -3.49 8.80 -8.14
N GLY A 135 -4.01 8.60 -9.35
CA GLY A 135 -4.26 7.29 -9.92
C GLY A 135 -2.97 6.59 -10.37
N GLY A 136 -3.08 5.28 -10.63
CA GLY A 136 -1.98 4.47 -11.14
C GLY A 136 -1.04 3.92 -10.07
N ARG A 137 -1.33 4.13 -8.78
CA ARG A 137 -0.57 3.52 -7.67
C ARG A 137 -1.13 2.15 -7.34
N ILE A 138 -0.26 1.21 -7.01
CA ILE A 138 -0.67 -0.10 -6.52
C ILE A 138 -0.90 0.00 -5.02
N MET A 139 -2.09 -0.39 -4.57
CA MET A 139 -2.50 -0.39 -3.16
C MET A 139 -2.80 -1.81 -2.70
N ARG A 140 -2.59 -2.06 -1.42
CA ARG A 140 -2.99 -3.30 -0.76
C ARG A 140 -3.58 -3.06 0.62
N PRO A 141 -4.54 -3.88 1.09
CA PRO A 141 -5.11 -3.76 2.43
C PRO A 141 -4.19 -4.40 3.46
N VAL A 142 -4.10 -3.76 4.64
CA VAL A 142 -3.42 -4.28 5.83
C VAL A 142 -4.29 -4.06 7.05
N LEU A 143 -4.08 -4.87 8.10
CA LEU A 143 -4.76 -4.74 9.38
C LEU A 143 -4.09 -3.64 10.21
N ASN A 144 -4.89 -2.78 10.84
CA ASN A 144 -4.41 -1.75 11.75
C ASN A 144 -4.17 -2.33 13.15
N ILE A 145 -3.10 -1.86 13.79
CA ILE A 145 -2.74 -2.19 15.17
C ILE A 145 -2.80 -0.91 16.00
N GLU A 146 -3.31 -1.04 17.22
CA GLU A 146 -3.28 -0.01 18.24
C GLU A 146 -2.75 -0.62 19.54
N ASP A 147 -1.76 0.01 20.16
CA ASP A 147 -1.13 -0.44 21.41
C ASP A 147 -0.68 -1.92 21.40
N GLY A 148 -0.18 -2.40 20.25
CA GLY A 148 0.26 -3.77 20.07
C GLY A 148 -0.86 -4.81 19.95
N LYS A 149 -2.13 -4.36 19.76
CA LYS A 149 -3.29 -5.23 19.57
C LYS A 149 -3.97 -4.91 18.24
N LEU A 150 -4.54 -5.93 17.61
CA LEU A 150 -5.36 -5.76 16.43
C LEU A 150 -6.66 -5.04 16.78
N ILE A 151 -7.05 -4.05 15.98
CA ILE A 151 -8.37 -3.42 16.08
C ILE A 151 -9.45 -4.41 15.64
N LEU A 152 -9.16 -5.27 14.66
CA LEU A 152 -10.04 -6.34 14.23
C LEU A 152 -10.24 -7.36 15.36
N ASN A 153 -11.43 -7.40 15.92
CA ASN A 153 -11.81 -8.32 17.00
C ASN A 153 -12.86 -9.34 16.53
N LYS A 154 -13.13 -10.35 17.38
CA LYS A 154 -14.11 -11.40 17.07
C LYS A 154 -15.52 -10.86 16.86
N ALA A 155 -15.90 -9.77 17.54
CA ALA A 155 -17.22 -9.15 17.38
C ALA A 155 -17.41 -8.58 15.97
N ILE A 156 -16.40 -7.86 15.44
CA ILE A 156 -16.42 -7.34 14.08
C ILE A 156 -16.49 -8.49 13.06
N VAL A 157 -15.71 -9.55 13.27
CA VAL A 157 -15.76 -10.74 12.40
C VAL A 157 -17.13 -11.41 12.40
N ASN A 158 -17.78 -11.49 13.55
CA ASN A 158 -19.15 -12.05 13.65
C ASN A 158 -20.15 -11.17 12.89
N ARG A 159 -20.08 -9.84 13.04
CA ARG A 159 -20.94 -8.91 12.30
C ARG A 159 -20.73 -8.99 10.78
N LEU A 160 -19.50 -9.27 10.32
CA LEU A 160 -19.25 -9.59 8.90
C LEU A 160 -19.92 -10.89 8.47
N LYS A 161 -19.88 -11.93 9.31
CA LYS A 161 -20.52 -13.23 9.02
C LYS A 161 -22.04 -13.14 8.99
N THR A 162 -22.64 -12.28 9.81
CA THR A 162 -24.08 -12.00 9.80
C THR A 162 -24.53 -11.03 8.73
N ASN A 163 -23.60 -10.52 7.89
CA ASN A 163 -23.84 -9.50 6.88
C ASN A 163 -24.39 -8.16 7.40
N GLU A 164 -24.18 -7.86 8.69
CA GLU A 164 -24.53 -6.56 9.29
C GLU A 164 -23.62 -5.45 8.78
N ILE A 165 -22.35 -5.78 8.50
CA ILE A 165 -21.34 -4.90 7.93
C ILE A 165 -20.75 -5.54 6.67
N ARG A 166 -20.35 -4.70 5.70
CA ARG A 166 -19.69 -5.12 4.48
C ARG A 166 -18.17 -5.00 4.59
N TRP A 167 -17.47 -5.57 3.62
CA TRP A 167 -16.01 -5.45 3.54
C TRP A 167 -15.53 -3.99 3.48
N ASP A 168 -16.25 -3.15 2.74
CA ASP A 168 -15.89 -1.74 2.58
C ASP A 168 -16.03 -0.93 3.87
N ASP A 169 -16.95 -1.32 4.74
CA ASP A 169 -17.17 -0.65 6.04
C ASP A 169 -15.99 -0.87 7.01
N LEU A 170 -15.09 -1.81 6.72
CA LEU A 170 -13.89 -2.03 7.53
C LEU A 170 -12.80 -0.97 7.30
N PHE A 171 -12.87 -0.23 6.20
CA PHE A 171 -11.89 0.79 5.83
C PHE A 171 -12.25 2.19 6.30
N ALA A 172 -13.50 2.40 6.68
CA ALA A 172 -14.02 3.69 7.08
C ALA A 172 -14.93 3.56 8.30
N ASP A 173 -14.70 4.40 9.29
CA ASP A 173 -15.61 4.53 10.43
C ASP A 173 -15.85 6.03 10.69
N HIS A 174 -17.08 6.46 10.47
CA HIS A 174 -17.46 7.87 10.63
C HIS A 174 -17.58 8.29 12.11
N ILE A 175 -17.68 7.34 13.02
CA ILE A 175 -17.93 7.58 14.44
C ILE A 175 -16.65 7.38 15.27
N SER A 176 -15.93 6.30 15.02
CA SER A 176 -14.68 6.00 15.71
C SER A 176 -13.48 6.12 14.80
N ASP A 177 -12.33 6.48 15.35
CA ASP A 177 -11.08 6.59 14.59
C ASP A 177 -10.40 5.23 14.38
N LYS A 178 -11.08 4.15 14.76
CA LYS A 178 -10.54 2.78 14.85
C LYS A 178 -11.00 1.91 13.70
N THR A 179 -10.46 2.15 12.52
CA THR A 179 -10.71 1.29 11.37
C THR A 179 -9.89 0.00 11.44
N PRO A 180 -10.51 -1.17 11.25
CA PRO A 180 -9.79 -2.45 11.25
C PRO A 180 -8.79 -2.60 10.12
N LEU A 181 -9.10 -2.08 8.94
CA LEU A 181 -8.29 -2.18 7.72
C LEU A 181 -7.90 -0.80 7.19
N GLN A 182 -6.77 -0.76 6.50
CA GLN A 182 -6.31 0.42 5.79
C GLN A 182 -5.66 0.00 4.47
N TYR A 183 -5.87 0.80 3.42
CA TYR A 183 -5.09 0.68 2.19
C TYR A 183 -3.78 1.44 2.31
N ILE A 184 -2.69 0.77 1.92
CA ILE A 184 -1.35 1.36 1.85
C ILE A 184 -0.75 1.16 0.45
N ASP A 185 0.07 2.09 0.01
CA ASP A 185 0.89 1.95 -1.20
C ASP A 185 2.34 1.56 -0.87
N ALA A 186 3.15 1.40 -1.91
CA ALA A 186 4.54 0.99 -1.77
C ALA A 186 5.39 2.03 -1.02
N ASP A 187 5.11 3.31 -1.20
CA ASP A 187 5.85 4.37 -0.50
C ASP A 187 5.46 4.43 0.98
N GLU A 188 4.16 4.35 1.29
CA GLU A 188 3.67 4.31 2.68
C GLU A 188 4.19 3.06 3.41
N GLN A 189 4.31 1.93 2.72
CA GLN A 189 4.84 0.68 3.27
C GLN A 189 6.28 0.80 3.77
N ASN A 190 7.12 1.60 3.11
CA ASN A 190 8.51 1.80 3.52
C ASN A 190 8.65 2.45 4.91
N TYR A 191 7.63 3.18 5.36
CA TYR A 191 7.58 3.86 6.66
C TYR A 191 6.67 3.15 7.68
N ALA A 192 6.09 2.01 7.32
CA ALA A 192 5.22 1.23 8.19
C ALA A 192 5.97 0.02 8.77
N MET A 193 5.70 -0.29 10.04
CA MET A 193 6.18 -1.49 10.71
C MET A 193 5.09 -2.55 10.66
N ILE A 194 5.17 -3.44 9.65
CA ILE A 194 4.15 -4.46 9.37
C ILE A 194 4.57 -5.80 9.96
N ALA A 195 3.75 -6.35 10.87
CA ALA A 195 3.95 -7.70 11.39
C ALA A 195 3.44 -8.74 10.38
N MET A 196 4.17 -9.84 10.21
CA MET A 196 3.77 -10.94 9.32
C MET A 196 2.68 -11.83 9.93
N ASP A 197 2.71 -12.00 11.25
CA ASP A 197 1.81 -12.89 11.97
C ASP A 197 1.16 -12.14 13.14
N ARG A 198 -0.13 -12.32 13.30
CA ARG A 198 -0.90 -11.77 14.43
C ARG A 198 -0.48 -12.30 15.80
N ASN A 199 0.20 -13.44 15.85
CA ASN A 199 0.72 -14.01 17.10
C ASN A 199 2.05 -13.41 17.54
N LYS A 200 2.73 -12.65 16.65
CA LYS A 200 4.04 -12.05 16.89
C LYS A 200 3.99 -10.52 16.89
N LEU A 201 2.90 -9.95 17.42
CA LEU A 201 2.74 -8.51 17.49
C LEU A 201 3.64 -7.90 18.57
N ASN A 202 4.33 -6.82 18.21
CA ASN A 202 5.12 -6.00 19.10
C ASN A 202 4.49 -4.61 19.26
N LYS A 203 4.81 -3.93 20.33
CA LYS A 203 4.35 -2.56 20.62
C LYS A 203 4.69 -1.56 19.49
N TYR A 204 5.75 -1.82 18.74
CA TYR A 204 6.22 -0.94 17.66
C TYR A 204 5.53 -1.21 16.31
N ASN A 205 4.78 -2.30 16.19
CA ASN A 205 4.09 -2.61 14.94
C ASN A 205 2.93 -1.63 14.73
N THR A 206 2.87 -1.06 13.54
CA THR A 206 1.78 -0.15 13.13
C THR A 206 0.66 -0.91 12.43
N HIS A 207 1.03 -1.95 11.70
CA HIS A 207 0.12 -2.77 10.90
C HIS A 207 0.46 -4.25 11.01
N CYS A 208 -0.45 -5.10 10.56
CA CYS A 208 -0.25 -6.54 10.43
C CYS A 208 -0.75 -7.01 9.06
N GLU A 209 -0.09 -8.02 8.52
CA GLU A 209 -0.59 -8.71 7.32
C GLU A 209 -1.92 -9.42 7.61
N ILE A 210 -2.82 -9.44 6.63
CA ILE A 210 -4.04 -10.24 6.71
C ILE A 210 -3.66 -11.71 6.75
N HIS A 211 -2.83 -12.14 5.81
CA HIS A 211 -2.19 -13.46 5.75
C HIS A 211 -0.96 -13.39 4.85
N PRO A 212 0.15 -14.05 5.18
CA PRO A 212 1.37 -14.04 4.34
C PRO A 212 1.15 -14.53 2.90
N SER A 213 0.21 -15.44 2.67
CA SER A 213 -0.11 -15.96 1.34
C SER A 213 -0.66 -14.91 0.36
N THR A 214 -1.07 -13.76 0.85
CA THR A 214 -1.58 -12.66 0.01
C THR A 214 -0.54 -12.00 -0.88
N ILE A 215 0.75 -12.34 -0.68
CA ILE A 215 1.83 -11.92 -1.59
C ILE A 215 1.74 -12.58 -2.96
N PHE A 216 1.11 -13.75 -3.04
CA PHE A 216 0.94 -14.47 -4.31
C PHE A 216 -0.17 -13.90 -5.17
N GLY A 217 0.02 -14.02 -6.49
CA GLY A 217 -1.03 -13.72 -7.48
C GLY A 217 -2.06 -14.86 -7.59
N LEU A 218 -3.00 -14.72 -8.52
CA LEU A 218 -4.09 -15.69 -8.70
C LEU A 218 -3.57 -17.10 -8.99
N LEU A 219 -2.66 -17.24 -9.94
CA LEU A 219 -2.14 -18.57 -10.34
C LEU A 219 -1.24 -19.18 -9.27
N ALA A 220 -0.37 -18.40 -8.67
CA ALA A 220 0.48 -18.87 -7.61
C ALA A 220 -0.29 -19.29 -6.36
N SER A 221 -1.44 -18.68 -6.10
CA SER A 221 -2.34 -19.06 -5.00
C SER A 221 -2.99 -20.44 -5.18
N CYS A 222 -3.01 -20.98 -6.40
CA CYS A 222 -3.52 -22.31 -6.68
C CYS A 222 -2.48 -23.43 -6.44
N ILE A 223 -1.23 -23.08 -6.16
CA ILE A 223 -0.16 -24.06 -5.91
C ILE A 223 -0.28 -24.56 -4.48
N PRO A 224 -0.41 -25.89 -4.24
CA PRO A 224 -0.42 -26.43 -2.91
C PRO A 224 1.00 -26.37 -2.30
N PHE A 225 1.09 -25.96 -1.04
CA PHE A 225 2.34 -25.89 -0.28
C PHE A 225 3.49 -25.20 -1.04
N PRO A 226 3.33 -23.94 -1.47
CA PRO A 226 4.32 -23.26 -2.31
C PRO A 226 5.65 -23.02 -1.59
N ASP A 227 5.63 -22.98 -0.26
CA ASP A 227 6.80 -22.87 0.63
C ASP A 227 7.66 -24.14 0.70
N HIS A 228 7.10 -25.29 0.33
CA HIS A 228 7.81 -26.58 0.25
C HIS A 228 8.52 -26.78 -1.10
N ASN A 229 8.26 -25.95 -2.10
CA ASN A 229 8.85 -26.04 -3.42
C ASN A 229 10.01 -25.06 -3.60
N GLN A 230 10.92 -25.38 -4.51
CA GLN A 230 11.90 -24.41 -4.98
C GLN A 230 11.20 -23.31 -5.78
N SER A 231 11.67 -22.08 -5.64
CA SER A 231 11.09 -20.89 -6.30
C SER A 231 10.90 -21.05 -7.82
N PRO A 232 11.87 -21.58 -8.60
CA PRO A 232 11.68 -21.80 -10.04
C PRO A 232 10.52 -22.76 -10.36
N ARG A 233 10.27 -23.76 -9.51
CA ARG A 233 9.17 -24.73 -9.72
C ARG A 233 7.81 -24.07 -9.59
N ASN A 234 7.64 -23.15 -8.66
CA ASN A 234 6.43 -22.36 -8.54
C ASN A 234 6.21 -21.47 -9.78
N THR A 235 7.27 -20.92 -10.34
CA THR A 235 7.20 -20.14 -11.59
C THR A 235 6.79 -21.01 -12.79
N TYR A 236 7.37 -22.21 -12.93
CA TYR A 236 6.97 -23.15 -13.97
C TYR A 236 5.51 -23.58 -13.84
N GLN A 237 5.04 -23.83 -12.61
CA GLN A 237 3.64 -24.20 -12.38
C GLN A 237 2.69 -23.04 -12.74
N CYS A 238 3.03 -21.79 -12.46
CA CYS A 238 2.27 -20.64 -12.91
C CYS A 238 2.18 -20.55 -14.43
N ALA A 239 3.26 -20.83 -15.15
CA ALA A 239 3.28 -20.83 -16.61
C ALA A 239 2.42 -21.95 -17.20
N MET A 240 2.54 -23.18 -16.66
CA MET A 240 1.74 -24.33 -17.08
C MET A 240 0.26 -24.20 -16.74
N GLY A 241 -0.06 -23.59 -15.59
CA GLY A 241 -1.46 -23.34 -15.20
C GLY A 241 -2.24 -22.47 -16.19
N LYS A 242 -1.57 -21.51 -16.83
CA LYS A 242 -2.18 -20.71 -17.91
C LYS A 242 -2.57 -21.54 -19.13
N GLN A 243 -1.78 -22.53 -19.46
CA GLN A 243 -2.03 -23.43 -20.60
C GLN A 243 -3.19 -24.40 -20.30
N ALA A 244 -3.26 -24.91 -19.08
CA ALA A 244 -4.34 -25.82 -18.65
C ALA A 244 -5.71 -25.14 -18.61
N MET A 245 -5.79 -23.88 -18.13
CA MET A 245 -7.05 -23.09 -18.07
C MET A 245 -7.56 -22.67 -19.43
N GLY A 246 -6.74 -22.65 -20.46
CA GLY A 246 -7.12 -22.27 -21.82
C GLY A 246 -7.88 -23.37 -22.60
N THR A 247 -8.11 -24.53 -21.98
CA THR A 247 -8.69 -25.70 -22.67
C THR A 247 -10.23 -25.82 -22.52
N TYR A 248 -10.87 -24.93 -21.78
CA TYR A 248 -12.32 -24.92 -21.55
C TYR A 248 -12.96 -23.63 -22.02
#